data_6f0ac6adb42ba0ec85be859f282317f1
#
_entry.id   6f0ac6adb42ba0ec85be859f282317f1
#
_cell.length_a   1.000
_cell.length_b   1.000
_cell.length_c   1.000
_cell.angle_alpha   90.00
_cell.angle_beta   90.00
_cell.angle_gamma   90.00
#
_symmetry.space_group_name_H-M   'P 1'
#
loop_
_entity.id
_entity.type
_entity.pdbx_description
1 polymer ?
#
loop_
_entity_poly.entity_id
_entity_poly.type
_entity_poly.pdbx_seq_one_letter_code
_entity_poly.pdbx_strand_id
1 'polypeptide(L)'
;EKNYPFKKENSNYDVSLDEGLNDNQYLKILEESLLQIDSIKSDIIFFQAGVDTLSDDRYGKLNLTREGLKKRNEYIFHFSKNRKNPILIFMGGGYSKPINNTVLAFKDLFTSCFKYSF
;
A
#
# COMPACT_ATOMS: atom_id res chain seq x y z
N GLU A 1 -13.21 -1.66 -7.62
CA GLU A 1 -14.25 -2.71 -7.80
C GLU A 1 -14.16 -3.46 -9.15
N LYS A 2 -13.64 -2.84 -10.20
CA LYS A 2 -13.65 -3.38 -11.57
C LYS A 2 -12.43 -4.22 -11.98
N ASN A 3 -11.42 -4.33 -11.12
CA ASN A 3 -10.23 -5.14 -11.38
C ASN A 3 -10.35 -6.56 -10.82
N TYR A 4 -9.50 -7.44 -11.27
CA TYR A 4 -9.39 -8.83 -10.76
C TYR A 4 -8.99 -8.83 -9.26
N PRO A 5 -9.50 -9.78 -8.45
CA PRO A 5 -10.55 -10.75 -8.76
C PRO A 5 -11.93 -10.10 -8.84
N PHE A 6 -12.75 -10.52 -9.81
CA PHE A 6 -14.08 -9.93 -10.02
C PHE A 6 -15.05 -10.24 -8.88
N LYS A 7 -14.91 -11.40 -8.23
CA LYS A 7 -15.57 -11.71 -6.98
C LYS A 7 -14.67 -11.27 -5.83
N LYS A 8 -15.12 -10.28 -5.07
CA LYS A 8 -14.39 -9.77 -3.90
C LYS A 8 -14.75 -10.58 -2.67
N GLU A 9 -13.76 -10.81 -1.82
CA GLU A 9 -13.99 -11.26 -0.45
C GLU A 9 -14.36 -10.06 0.44
N ASN A 10 -15.04 -10.33 1.54
CA ASN A 10 -15.38 -9.32 2.55
C ASN A 10 -14.41 -9.43 3.72
N SER A 11 -13.94 -8.29 4.21
CA SER A 11 -13.15 -8.20 5.43
C SER A 11 -13.91 -7.44 6.53
N ASN A 12 -13.27 -7.24 7.67
CA ASN A 12 -13.84 -6.44 8.76
C ASN A 12 -13.92 -4.94 8.40
N TYR A 13 -13.06 -4.49 7.48
CA TYR A 13 -13.04 -3.11 7.01
C TYR A 13 -12.54 -3.05 5.56
N ASP A 14 -13.47 -2.81 4.66
CA ASP A 14 -13.19 -2.70 3.24
C ASP A 14 -13.36 -1.25 2.78
N VAL A 15 -12.40 -0.76 2.00
CA VAL A 15 -12.42 0.58 1.41
C VAL A 15 -12.38 0.48 -0.10
N SER A 16 -13.46 0.86 -0.73
CA SER A 16 -13.52 0.98 -2.19
C SER A 16 -12.79 2.22 -2.66
N LEU A 17 -11.90 2.04 -3.63
CA LEU A 17 -11.15 3.12 -4.25
C LEU A 17 -11.67 3.37 -5.67
N ASP A 18 -11.83 4.64 -6.02
CA ASP A 18 -12.16 5.05 -7.37
C ASP A 18 -10.96 4.89 -8.31
N GLU A 19 -11.22 4.66 -9.60
CA GLU A 19 -10.18 4.61 -10.61
C GLU A 19 -9.50 5.98 -10.75
N GLY A 20 -8.20 5.98 -11.01
CA GLY A 20 -7.43 7.19 -11.29
C GLY A 20 -7.07 8.05 -10.08
N LEU A 21 -7.30 7.57 -8.84
CA LEU A 21 -6.87 8.32 -7.66
C LEU A 21 -5.37 8.64 -7.72
N ASN A 22 -5.03 9.90 -7.48
CA ASN A 22 -3.65 10.36 -7.35
C ASN A 22 -3.10 10.19 -5.93
N ASP A 23 -1.83 10.53 -5.74
CA ASP A 23 -1.14 10.37 -4.45
C ASP A 23 -1.89 11.01 -3.28
N ASN A 24 -2.30 12.28 -3.43
CA ASN A 24 -2.93 13.02 -2.33
C ASN A 24 -4.28 12.43 -1.93
N GLN A 25 -5.09 12.05 -2.92
CA GLN A 25 -6.39 11.45 -2.69
C GLN A 25 -6.24 10.08 -2.01
N TYR A 26 -5.35 9.26 -2.53
CA TYR A 26 -5.06 7.94 -1.98
C TYR A 26 -4.50 8.01 -0.55
N LEU A 27 -3.52 8.87 -0.31
CA LEU A 27 -2.88 9.00 1.02
C LEU A 27 -3.85 9.51 2.08
N LYS A 28 -4.76 10.42 1.71
CA LYS A 28 -5.82 10.87 2.61
C LYS A 28 -6.74 9.70 3.02
N ILE A 29 -7.20 8.90 2.05
CA ILE A 29 -8.03 7.73 2.33
C ILE A 29 -7.28 6.71 3.20
N LEU A 30 -6.00 6.49 2.93
CA LEU A 30 -5.15 5.60 3.72
C LEU A 30 -5.05 6.08 5.17
N GLU A 31 -4.77 7.37 5.39
CA GLU A 31 -4.67 7.95 6.73
C GLU A 31 -5.97 7.79 7.52
N GLU A 32 -7.11 8.12 6.91
CA GLU A 32 -8.43 7.93 7.50
C GLU A 32 -8.69 6.45 7.83
N SER A 33 -8.29 5.53 6.94
CA SER A 33 -8.42 4.09 7.15
C SER A 33 -7.58 3.59 8.31
N LEU A 34 -6.33 4.05 8.42
CA LEU A 34 -5.44 3.69 9.53
C LEU A 34 -6.01 4.18 10.88
N LEU A 35 -6.60 5.36 10.92
CA LEU A 35 -7.27 5.88 12.12
C LEU A 35 -8.48 5.00 12.52
N GLN A 36 -9.27 4.52 11.55
CA GLN A 36 -10.42 3.66 11.82
C GLN A 36 -10.01 2.31 12.42
N ILE A 37 -8.92 1.73 11.97
CA ILE A 37 -8.44 0.43 12.45
C ILE A 37 -7.50 0.53 13.66
N ASP A 38 -7.16 1.73 14.12
CA ASP A 38 -6.19 1.94 15.20
C ASP A 38 -6.63 1.34 16.53
N SER A 39 -7.92 1.29 16.79
CA SER A 39 -8.51 0.68 18.00
C SER A 39 -8.52 -0.86 17.98
N ILE A 40 -8.30 -1.49 16.83
CA ILE A 40 -8.34 -2.94 16.68
C ILE A 40 -7.05 -3.53 17.26
N LYS A 41 -7.19 -4.38 18.29
CA LYS A 41 -6.05 -5.10 18.86
C LYS A 41 -5.52 -6.13 17.87
N SER A 42 -4.20 -6.12 17.66
CA SER A 42 -3.51 -7.08 16.81
C SER A 42 -2.12 -7.33 17.36
N ASP A 43 -1.59 -8.54 17.17
CA ASP A 43 -0.25 -8.92 17.60
C ASP A 43 0.78 -8.74 16.48
N ILE A 44 0.32 -8.73 15.23
CA ILE A 44 1.15 -8.63 14.04
C ILE A 44 0.37 -7.95 12.91
N ILE A 45 1.08 -7.22 12.06
CA ILE A 45 0.53 -6.61 10.85
C ILE A 45 1.07 -7.35 9.62
N PHE A 46 0.17 -7.80 8.75
CA PHE A 46 0.50 -8.32 7.43
C PHE A 46 0.28 -7.23 6.39
N PHE A 47 1.35 -6.74 5.80
CA PHE A 47 1.32 -5.69 4.79
C PHE A 47 1.56 -6.24 3.39
N GLN A 48 0.50 -6.39 2.60
CA GLN A 48 0.63 -6.67 1.18
C GLN A 48 0.98 -5.39 0.44
N ALA A 49 2.26 -5.25 0.09
CA ALA A 49 2.85 -4.02 -0.44
C ALA A 49 2.98 -4.03 -1.97
N GLY A 50 1.99 -4.53 -2.68
CA GLY A 50 1.95 -4.50 -4.14
C GLY A 50 2.18 -3.09 -4.71
N VAL A 51 2.79 -3.00 -5.88
CA VAL A 51 3.10 -1.74 -6.56
C VAL A 51 2.31 -1.54 -7.85
N ASP A 52 1.29 -2.37 -8.06
CA ASP A 52 0.32 -2.30 -9.15
C ASP A 52 -0.62 -1.07 -9.09
N THR A 53 -0.45 -0.23 -8.08
CA THR A 53 -1.10 1.07 -7.96
C THR A 53 -0.38 2.20 -8.71
N LEU A 54 0.81 1.93 -9.27
CA LEU A 54 1.55 2.88 -10.10
C LEU A 54 0.78 3.27 -11.36
N SER A 55 0.91 4.53 -11.75
CA SER A 55 0.23 5.09 -12.94
C SER A 55 0.58 4.42 -14.26
N ASP A 56 1.73 3.76 -14.34
CA ASP A 56 2.22 3.03 -15.51
C ASP A 56 2.06 1.50 -15.38
N ASP A 57 1.34 1.03 -14.36
CA ASP A 57 0.97 -0.37 -14.26
C ASP A 57 -0.07 -0.75 -15.31
N ARG A 58 0.08 -1.92 -15.93
CA ARG A 58 -0.79 -2.36 -17.03
C ARG A 58 -2.16 -2.86 -16.59
N TYR A 59 -2.29 -3.24 -15.33
CA TYR A 59 -3.51 -3.86 -14.77
C TYR A 59 -4.10 -3.04 -13.63
N GLY A 60 -3.27 -2.29 -12.93
CA GLY A 60 -3.70 -1.36 -11.89
C GLY A 60 -4.61 -0.26 -12.45
N LYS A 61 -5.43 0.31 -11.58
CA LYS A 61 -6.41 1.34 -11.94
C LYS A 61 -6.19 2.65 -11.20
N LEU A 62 -5.17 2.71 -10.35
CA LEU A 62 -4.80 3.92 -9.63
C LEU A 62 -3.73 4.70 -10.40
N ASN A 63 -3.50 5.93 -9.99
CA ASN A 63 -2.57 6.84 -10.67
C ASN A 63 -1.52 7.37 -9.69
N LEU A 64 -0.88 6.46 -8.95
CA LEU A 64 0.14 6.84 -7.99
C LEU A 64 1.51 6.99 -8.65
N THR A 65 2.28 7.91 -8.10
CA THR A 65 3.70 8.04 -8.39
C THR A 65 4.53 7.13 -7.46
N ARG A 66 5.81 6.92 -7.79
CA ARG A 66 6.74 6.23 -6.89
C ARG A 66 6.87 6.96 -5.54
N GLU A 67 6.81 8.29 -5.54
CA GLU A 67 6.84 9.08 -4.31
C GLU A 67 5.57 8.85 -3.47
N GLY A 68 4.40 8.76 -4.10
CA GLY A 68 3.15 8.37 -3.44
C GLY A 68 3.25 7.00 -2.79
N LEU A 69 3.85 6.01 -3.48
CA LEU A 69 4.10 4.68 -2.91
C LEU A 69 5.08 4.70 -1.73
N LYS A 70 6.13 5.52 -1.77
CA LYS A 70 7.03 5.70 -0.61
C LYS A 70 6.28 6.23 0.59
N LYS A 71 5.48 7.28 0.42
CA LYS A 71 4.64 7.83 1.49
C LYS A 71 3.65 6.81 2.04
N ARG A 72 3.00 6.02 1.17
CA ARG A 72 2.17 4.88 1.61
C ARG A 72 2.94 3.95 2.55
N ASN A 73 4.14 3.55 2.15
CA ASN A 73 4.97 2.64 2.93
C ASN A 73 5.35 3.27 4.28
N GLU A 74 5.74 4.55 4.28
CA GLU A 74 6.07 5.31 5.50
C GLU A 74 4.89 5.38 6.47
N TYR A 75 3.67 5.63 5.97
CA TYR A 75 2.45 5.65 6.80
C TYR A 75 2.22 4.30 7.50
N ILE A 76 2.35 3.19 6.75
CA ILE A 76 2.19 1.84 7.30
C ILE A 76 3.29 1.52 8.33
N PHE A 77 4.55 1.88 8.05
CA PHE A 77 5.66 1.62 8.97
C PHE A 77 5.54 2.46 10.25
N HIS A 78 5.14 3.73 10.14
CA HIS A 78 4.84 4.56 11.30
C HIS A 78 3.69 3.99 12.13
N PHE A 79 2.62 3.57 11.48
CA PHE A 79 1.50 2.93 12.14
C PHE A 79 1.93 1.69 12.92
N SER A 80 2.71 0.79 12.32
CA SER A 80 3.27 -0.40 12.96
C SER A 80 4.15 -0.02 14.17
N LYS A 81 5.07 0.93 13.99
CA LYS A 81 6.00 1.37 15.02
C LYS A 81 5.30 2.00 16.22
N ASN A 82 4.31 2.86 15.98
CA ASN A 82 3.55 3.53 17.05
C ASN A 82 2.75 2.52 17.88
N ARG A 83 2.24 1.48 17.27
CA ARG A 83 1.52 0.39 17.93
C ARG A 83 2.44 -0.65 18.56
N LYS A 84 3.74 -0.60 18.29
CA LYS A 84 4.73 -1.62 18.67
C LYS A 84 4.36 -3.01 18.14
N ASN A 85 3.67 -3.08 17.00
CA ASN A 85 3.30 -4.33 16.35
C ASN A 85 4.38 -4.73 15.35
N PRO A 86 4.89 -5.96 15.38
CA PRO A 86 5.74 -6.46 14.29
C PRO A 86 4.97 -6.43 12.97
N ILE A 87 5.70 -6.19 11.88
CA ILE A 87 5.13 -6.12 10.54
C ILE A 87 5.81 -7.14 9.63
N LEU A 88 5.01 -7.91 8.91
CA LEU A 88 5.47 -8.80 7.85
C LEU A 88 5.05 -8.22 6.49
N ILE A 89 6.02 -8.04 5.61
CA ILE A 89 5.82 -7.39 4.31
C ILE A 89 5.79 -8.45 3.21
N PHE A 90 4.74 -8.42 2.41
CA PHE A 90 4.61 -9.25 1.21
C PHE A 90 4.77 -8.39 -0.04
N MET A 91 5.55 -8.86 -0.99
CA MET A 91 5.50 -8.35 -2.36
C MET A 91 4.16 -8.77 -2.97
N GLY A 92 3.45 -7.83 -3.55
CA GLY A 92 2.21 -8.08 -4.29
C GLY A 92 2.42 -7.92 -5.80
N GLY A 93 1.36 -7.50 -6.50
CA GLY A 93 1.40 -7.18 -7.92
C GLY A 93 2.32 -6.02 -8.26
N GLY A 94 2.68 -5.95 -9.55
CA GLY A 94 3.50 -4.87 -10.11
C GLY A 94 3.93 -5.24 -11.53
N TYR A 95 3.30 -4.61 -12.50
CA TYR A 95 3.40 -4.95 -13.93
C TYR A 95 3.59 -3.71 -14.79
N SER A 96 4.38 -2.75 -14.30
CA SER A 96 4.64 -1.50 -15.00
C SER A 96 5.30 -1.71 -16.35
N LYS A 97 5.06 -0.79 -17.25
CA LYS A 97 5.77 -0.73 -18.53
C LYS A 97 6.40 0.66 -18.66
N PRO A 98 7.73 0.77 -18.55
CA PRO A 98 8.74 -0.30 -18.42
C PRO A 98 8.76 -0.97 -17.03
N ILE A 99 9.19 -2.23 -16.97
CA ILE A 99 9.25 -3.04 -15.73
C ILE A 99 10.18 -2.45 -14.66
N ASN A 100 11.16 -1.64 -15.07
CA ASN A 100 12.07 -0.97 -14.16
C ASN A 100 11.35 -0.15 -13.08
N ASN A 101 10.19 0.45 -13.37
CA ASN A 101 9.44 1.22 -12.38
C ASN A 101 8.91 0.33 -11.27
N THR A 102 8.41 -0.87 -11.60
CA THR A 102 8.07 -1.92 -10.60
C THR A 102 9.28 -2.27 -9.73
N VAL A 103 10.43 -2.55 -10.33
CA VAL A 103 11.66 -2.92 -9.61
C VAL A 103 12.12 -1.79 -8.68
N LEU A 104 12.10 -0.56 -9.16
CA LEU A 104 12.49 0.61 -8.37
C LEU A 104 11.51 0.88 -7.22
N ALA A 105 10.22 0.67 -7.42
CA ALA A 105 9.21 0.82 -6.38
C ALA A 105 9.37 -0.23 -5.26
N PHE A 106 9.68 -1.48 -5.59
CA PHE A 106 10.02 -2.49 -4.59
C PHE A 106 11.35 -2.20 -3.88
N LYS A 107 12.35 -1.69 -4.60
CA LYS A 107 13.59 -1.22 -3.97
C LYS A 107 13.29 -0.11 -2.94
N ASP A 108 12.46 0.86 -3.30
CA ASP A 108 12.04 1.93 -2.38
C ASP A 108 11.31 1.37 -1.14
N LEU A 109 10.45 0.37 -1.30
CA LEU A 109 9.78 -0.31 -0.20
C LEU A 109 10.78 -0.87 0.82
N PHE A 110 11.72 -1.68 0.37
CA PHE A 110 12.71 -2.30 1.26
C PHE A 110 13.68 -1.27 1.85
N THR A 111 14.07 -0.25 1.07
CA THR A 111 14.90 0.85 1.60
C THR A 111 14.17 1.62 2.70
N SER A 112 12.87 1.89 2.53
CA SER A 112 12.05 2.51 3.57
C SER A 112 11.93 1.60 4.80
N CYS A 113 11.71 0.31 4.61
CA CYS A 113 11.63 -0.66 5.71
C CYS A 113 12.86 -0.59 6.63
N PHE A 114 14.07 -0.56 6.07
CA PHE A 114 15.31 -0.47 6.86
C PHE A 114 15.38 0.79 7.72
N LYS A 115 14.85 1.91 7.29
CA LYS A 115 14.83 3.17 8.07
C LYS A 115 13.95 3.08 9.32
N TYR A 116 12.96 2.18 9.32
CA TYR A 116 11.99 2.03 10.41
C TYR A 116 12.26 0.81 11.30
N SER A 117 13.18 -0.06 10.91
CA SER A 117 13.49 -1.31 11.63
C SER A 117 14.38 -1.11 12.85
N PHE A 118 14.95 0.09 13.05
CA PHE A 118 15.90 0.40 14.14
C PHE A 118 15.53 1.66 14.89
#